data_38c4f777fb6bc828e20da9c96ab591d6
#
_entry.id   38c4f777fb6bc828e20da9c96ab591d6
#
_cell.length_a   1.000
_cell.length_b   1.000
_cell.length_c   1.000
_cell.angle_alpha   90.00
_cell.angle_beta   90.00
_cell.angle_gamma   90.00
#
_symmetry.space_group_name_H-M   'P 1'
#
loop_
_entity.id
_entity.type
_entity.pdbx_description
1 polymer ?
#
loop_
_entity_poly.entity_id
_entity_poly.type
_entity_poly.pdbx_seq_one_letter_code
_entity_poly.pdbx_strand_id
1 'polypeptide(L)'
;NIAEANALKQVTCDGKDKAGVPEWRTGDVNSRLVYAMTKGISDYLNDDLTEAMEKYDKAIDIIEGPLLEGMNVVGERFASGKMFLPQVIKTARTMKKAVSVLRPYLEKSGSEQSRKSGKVLLATVKGDVHDIGKNIASLVLTCNNYDVVDLGVMVPADRIAKKAKEDNVDAVGLSGLITPSLEEMRNVVNELNKYDVRVPLLIGGAATNELYVAIKIAPIYKGPVVWVHDASQNPVYLSNLFNDEKKNRFIKDLNDKYMKLREEYENRNTCNNMSIDDARHNRLNLFD
;
A
#
# COMPACT_ATOMS: atom_id res chain seq x y z
N ASN A 1 -45.64 3.38 -8.23
CA ASN A 1 -46.49 2.94 -9.33
C ASN A 1 -45.79 1.79 -10.04
N ILE A 2 -46.35 0.56 -9.97
CA ILE A 2 -45.72 -0.68 -10.44
C ILE A 2 -45.47 -0.67 -11.96
N ALA A 3 -46.16 0.17 -12.71
CA ALA A 3 -45.99 0.34 -14.17
C ALA A 3 -44.69 1.06 -14.58
N GLU A 4 -44.24 2.02 -13.77
CA GLU A 4 -42.97 2.74 -14.03
C GLU A 4 -41.74 1.91 -13.66
N ALA A 5 -41.84 1.05 -12.67
CA ALA A 5 -40.75 0.13 -12.30
C ALA A 5 -40.53 -0.99 -13.35
N ASN A 6 -41.58 -1.36 -14.09
CA ASN A 6 -41.49 -2.34 -15.18
C ASN A 6 -40.98 -1.73 -16.49
N ALA A 7 -41.20 -0.43 -16.72
CA ALA A 7 -40.66 0.26 -17.90
C ALA A 7 -39.11 0.45 -17.81
N LEU A 8 -38.57 0.61 -16.58
CA LEU A 8 -37.12 0.70 -16.36
C LEU A 8 -36.39 -0.67 -16.46
N LYS A 9 -37.12 -1.79 -16.38
CA LYS A 9 -36.52 -3.12 -16.56
C LYS A 9 -36.45 -3.59 -18.02
N GLN A 10 -37.15 -2.93 -18.94
CA GLN A 10 -37.14 -3.30 -20.36
C GLN A 10 -36.10 -2.56 -21.22
N VAL A 11 -35.34 -1.63 -20.65
CA VAL A 11 -34.29 -0.88 -21.39
C VAL A 11 -32.89 -1.51 -21.27
N THR A 12 -32.76 -2.66 -20.62
CA THR A 12 -31.43 -3.29 -20.41
C THR A 12 -31.20 -4.62 -21.12
N CYS A 13 -32.03 -5.01 -22.08
CA CYS A 13 -31.82 -6.24 -22.83
C CYS A 13 -32.27 -6.10 -24.30
N ASP A 14 -31.61 -5.21 -25.07
CA ASP A 14 -31.47 -5.36 -26.53
C ASP A 14 -30.58 -4.23 -27.06
N GLY A 15 -29.32 -4.54 -27.20
CA GLY A 15 -28.29 -3.65 -27.71
C GLY A 15 -26.97 -4.38 -27.93
N LYS A 16 -27.03 -5.59 -28.53
CA LYS A 16 -25.88 -6.10 -29.26
C LYS A 16 -25.80 -5.38 -30.60
N ASP A 17 -25.64 -4.07 -30.52
CA ASP A 17 -25.20 -3.31 -31.67
C ASP A 17 -23.76 -3.74 -31.99
N LYS A 18 -23.51 -3.94 -33.30
CA LYS A 18 -22.21 -4.14 -33.90
C LYS A 18 -21.29 -2.95 -33.56
N ALA A 19 -20.85 -2.90 -32.32
CA ALA A 19 -19.80 -1.97 -31.91
C ALA A 19 -18.54 -2.38 -32.66
N GLY A 20 -18.09 -1.55 -33.59
CA GLY A 20 -16.81 -1.72 -34.28
C GLY A 20 -15.71 -1.94 -33.23
N VAL A 21 -14.65 -2.64 -33.61
CA VAL A 21 -13.50 -2.90 -32.70
C VAL A 21 -13.09 -1.55 -32.08
N PRO A 22 -13.04 -1.44 -30.75
CA PRO A 22 -12.66 -0.20 -30.08
C PRO A 22 -11.32 0.33 -30.60
N GLU A 23 -11.16 1.62 -30.78
CA GLU A 23 -9.97 2.25 -31.36
C GLU A 23 -8.66 1.79 -30.69
N TRP A 24 -8.65 1.62 -29.36
CA TRP A 24 -7.50 1.14 -28.62
C TRP A 24 -7.07 -0.32 -28.97
N ARG A 25 -7.94 -1.09 -29.62
CA ARG A 25 -7.64 -2.47 -30.07
C ARG A 25 -6.80 -2.50 -31.35
N THR A 26 -6.64 -1.39 -32.05
CA THR A 26 -5.84 -1.28 -33.28
C THR A 26 -4.34 -1.15 -32.99
N GLY A 27 -3.95 -0.87 -31.72
CA GLY A 27 -2.57 -0.77 -31.30
C GLY A 27 -1.85 -2.13 -31.21
N ASP A 28 -0.54 -2.07 -30.98
CA ASP A 28 0.27 -3.25 -30.70
C ASP A 28 -0.15 -3.91 -29.36
N VAL A 29 0.24 -5.17 -29.16
CA VAL A 29 -0.18 -5.97 -27.98
C VAL A 29 0.25 -5.32 -26.67
N ASN A 30 1.43 -4.68 -26.62
CA ASN A 30 1.90 -4.02 -25.40
C ASN A 30 1.02 -2.82 -25.04
N SER A 31 0.75 -1.95 -26.02
CA SER A 31 -0.15 -0.80 -25.82
C SER A 31 -1.56 -1.25 -25.40
N ARG A 32 -2.06 -2.36 -25.97
CA ARG A 32 -3.35 -2.93 -25.57
C ARG A 32 -3.34 -3.44 -24.14
N LEU A 33 -2.30 -4.14 -23.73
CA LEU A 33 -2.14 -4.63 -22.35
C LEU A 33 -2.01 -3.48 -21.35
N VAL A 34 -1.18 -2.47 -21.63
CA VAL A 34 -1.06 -1.25 -20.81
C VAL A 34 -2.40 -0.54 -20.67
N TYR A 35 -3.14 -0.39 -21.78
CA TYR A 35 -4.46 0.24 -21.76
C TYR A 35 -5.47 -0.59 -20.97
N ALA A 36 -5.53 -1.90 -21.18
CA ALA A 36 -6.42 -2.83 -20.49
C ALA A 36 -6.15 -2.80 -18.99
N MET A 37 -4.88 -2.78 -18.59
CA MET A 37 -4.46 -2.61 -17.20
C MET A 37 -4.92 -1.27 -16.64
N THR A 38 -4.62 -0.16 -17.31
CA THR A 38 -4.96 1.19 -16.84
C THR A 38 -6.48 1.40 -16.66
N LYS A 39 -7.30 0.77 -17.51
CA LYS A 39 -8.77 0.87 -17.46
C LYS A 39 -9.44 -0.27 -16.68
N GLY A 40 -8.69 -1.28 -16.31
CA GLY A 40 -9.20 -2.48 -15.64
C GLY A 40 -10.12 -3.31 -16.53
N ILE A 41 -9.80 -3.43 -17.83
CA ILE A 41 -10.57 -4.21 -18.82
C ILE A 41 -10.00 -5.63 -18.85
N SER A 42 -10.86 -6.62 -18.69
CA SER A 42 -10.43 -8.02 -18.68
C SER A 42 -11.00 -8.87 -19.83
N ASP A 43 -11.82 -8.29 -20.69
CA ASP A 43 -12.59 -9.03 -21.70
C ASP A 43 -11.70 -9.59 -22.81
N TYR A 44 -10.66 -8.86 -23.18
CA TYR A 44 -9.70 -9.24 -24.23
C TYR A 44 -8.37 -9.75 -23.68
N LEU A 45 -8.26 -9.88 -22.35
CA LEU A 45 -6.98 -10.11 -21.69
C LEU A 45 -6.35 -11.47 -22.08
N ASN A 46 -7.16 -12.50 -22.24
CA ASN A 46 -6.66 -13.83 -22.59
C ASN A 46 -6.05 -13.84 -24.01
N ASP A 47 -6.74 -13.21 -24.97
CA ASP A 47 -6.29 -13.14 -26.37
C ASP A 47 -5.01 -12.30 -26.48
N ASP A 48 -4.97 -11.14 -25.80
CA ASP A 48 -3.78 -10.27 -25.78
C ASP A 48 -2.58 -10.93 -25.07
N LEU A 49 -2.80 -11.67 -24.00
CA LEU A 49 -1.73 -12.41 -23.34
C LEU A 49 -1.22 -13.57 -24.18
N THR A 50 -2.11 -14.26 -24.92
CA THR A 50 -1.70 -15.33 -25.85
C THR A 50 -0.85 -14.74 -26.98
N GLU A 51 -1.27 -13.63 -27.60
CA GLU A 51 -0.46 -12.94 -28.59
C GLU A 51 0.88 -12.43 -28.03
N ALA A 52 0.87 -11.93 -26.79
CA ALA A 52 2.10 -11.50 -26.13
C ALA A 52 3.07 -12.66 -25.92
N MET A 53 2.57 -13.87 -25.56
CA MET A 53 3.40 -15.07 -25.38
C MET A 53 4.08 -15.53 -26.69
N GLU A 54 3.56 -15.17 -27.85
CA GLU A 54 4.21 -15.41 -29.15
C GLU A 54 5.36 -14.42 -29.42
N LYS A 55 5.33 -13.23 -28.78
CA LYS A 55 6.32 -12.15 -28.98
C LYS A 55 7.41 -12.12 -27.93
N TYR A 56 7.12 -12.62 -26.73
CA TYR A 56 8.06 -12.63 -25.61
C TYR A 56 8.59 -14.04 -25.37
N ASP A 57 9.89 -14.16 -25.21
CA ASP A 57 10.53 -15.46 -24.91
C ASP A 57 10.13 -16.04 -23.55
N LYS A 58 9.80 -15.15 -22.59
CA LYS A 58 9.46 -15.52 -21.23
C LYS A 58 8.20 -14.83 -20.76
N ALA A 59 7.31 -15.58 -20.12
CA ALA A 59 6.08 -15.05 -19.52
C ALA A 59 6.34 -13.97 -18.45
N ILE A 60 7.49 -14.02 -17.79
CA ILE A 60 7.88 -13.03 -16.80
C ILE A 60 8.07 -11.63 -17.42
N ASP A 61 8.59 -11.55 -18.65
CA ASP A 61 8.86 -10.29 -19.32
C ASP A 61 7.56 -9.56 -19.68
N ILE A 62 6.45 -10.29 -19.85
CA ILE A 62 5.11 -9.70 -20.03
C ILE A 62 4.62 -9.06 -18.73
N ILE A 63 4.92 -9.71 -17.59
CA ILE A 63 4.52 -9.20 -16.28
C ILE A 63 5.34 -7.95 -15.94
N GLU A 64 6.67 -8.02 -16.05
CA GLU A 64 7.61 -6.95 -15.71
C GLU A 64 7.59 -5.79 -16.75
N GLY A 65 7.15 -6.07 -17.96
CA GLY A 65 6.96 -5.09 -19.02
C GLY A 65 5.56 -4.46 -19.00
N PRO A 66 4.71 -4.78 -19.98
CA PRO A 66 3.47 -4.05 -20.23
C PRO A 66 2.45 -4.12 -19.07
N LEU A 67 2.40 -5.21 -18.29
CA LEU A 67 1.45 -5.29 -17.17
C LEU A 67 1.88 -4.38 -16.02
N LEU A 68 3.17 -4.37 -15.67
CA LEU A 68 3.70 -3.52 -14.61
C LEU A 68 3.70 -2.04 -15.02
N GLU A 69 3.97 -1.74 -16.29
CA GLU A 69 3.87 -0.39 -16.84
C GLU A 69 2.44 0.17 -16.67
N GLY A 70 1.41 -0.63 -17.02
CA GLY A 70 0.02 -0.26 -16.79
C GLY A 70 -0.31 0.00 -15.31
N MET A 71 0.25 -0.81 -14.39
CA MET A 71 0.10 -0.61 -12.94
C MET A 71 0.79 0.66 -12.45
N ASN A 72 1.96 1.00 -12.97
CA ASN A 72 2.66 2.24 -12.63
C ASN A 72 1.84 3.48 -13.01
N VAL A 73 1.24 3.48 -14.21
CA VAL A 73 0.33 4.54 -14.66
C VAL A 73 -0.88 4.67 -13.73
N VAL A 74 -1.43 3.55 -13.26
CA VAL A 74 -2.53 3.55 -12.28
C VAL A 74 -2.07 4.15 -10.95
N GLY A 75 -0.90 3.77 -10.46
CA GLY A 75 -0.32 4.30 -9.23
C GLY A 75 -0.11 5.82 -9.29
N GLU A 76 0.46 6.33 -10.39
CA GLU A 76 0.66 7.78 -10.61
C GLU A 76 -0.67 8.55 -10.68
N ARG A 77 -1.67 8.01 -11.38
CA ARG A 77 -3.00 8.63 -11.48
C ARG A 77 -3.73 8.63 -10.14
N PHE A 78 -3.59 7.58 -9.37
CA PHE A 78 -4.17 7.51 -8.03
C PHE A 78 -3.47 8.49 -7.08
N ALA A 79 -2.14 8.51 -7.05
CA ALA A 79 -1.36 9.45 -6.24
C ALA A 79 -1.63 10.92 -6.59
N SER A 80 -1.90 11.22 -7.88
CA SER A 80 -2.26 12.57 -8.34
C SER A 80 -3.75 12.92 -8.19
N GLY A 81 -4.57 12.05 -7.59
CA GLY A 81 -6.01 12.25 -7.42
C GLY A 81 -6.85 12.14 -8.70
N LYS A 82 -6.24 11.70 -9.81
CA LYS A 82 -6.92 11.53 -11.11
C LYS A 82 -7.62 10.17 -11.25
N MET A 83 -7.47 9.30 -10.28
CA MET A 83 -8.10 7.98 -10.25
C MET A 83 -8.58 7.68 -8.83
N PHE A 84 -9.74 7.03 -8.71
CA PHE A 84 -10.35 6.68 -7.44
C PHE A 84 -10.16 5.21 -7.09
N LEU A 85 -10.22 4.87 -5.80
CA LEU A 85 -10.00 3.54 -5.27
C LEU A 85 -10.77 2.41 -6.00
N PRO A 86 -12.07 2.54 -6.35
CA PRO A 86 -12.77 1.50 -7.12
C PRO A 86 -12.13 1.15 -8.46
N GLN A 87 -11.51 2.14 -9.11
CA GLN A 87 -10.80 1.93 -10.38
C GLN A 87 -9.48 1.17 -10.15
N VAL A 88 -8.75 1.50 -9.08
CA VAL A 88 -7.53 0.77 -8.68
C VAL A 88 -7.87 -0.68 -8.36
N ILE A 89 -8.96 -0.94 -7.62
CA ILE A 89 -9.43 -2.30 -7.32
C ILE A 89 -9.75 -3.08 -8.61
N LYS A 90 -10.38 -2.42 -9.58
CA LYS A 90 -10.71 -3.03 -10.87
C LYS A 90 -9.44 -3.43 -11.64
N THR A 91 -8.45 -2.54 -11.70
CA THR A 91 -7.14 -2.81 -12.30
C THR A 91 -6.41 -3.95 -11.59
N ALA A 92 -6.42 -3.94 -10.27
CA ALA A 92 -5.82 -4.99 -9.46
C ALA A 92 -6.41 -6.39 -9.74
N ARG A 93 -7.73 -6.47 -9.93
CA ARG A 93 -8.39 -7.72 -10.36
C ARG A 93 -7.95 -8.15 -11.76
N THR A 94 -7.79 -7.20 -12.68
CA THR A 94 -7.28 -7.46 -14.03
C THR A 94 -5.87 -8.00 -13.98
N MET A 95 -4.97 -7.42 -13.18
CA MET A 95 -3.61 -7.91 -12.96
C MET A 95 -3.60 -9.33 -12.41
N LYS A 96 -4.40 -9.60 -11.36
CA LYS A 96 -4.51 -10.96 -10.79
C LYS A 96 -4.97 -11.99 -11.82
N LYS A 97 -5.93 -11.61 -12.68
CA LYS A 97 -6.39 -12.46 -13.78
C LYS A 97 -5.27 -12.70 -14.80
N ALA A 98 -4.53 -11.66 -15.21
CA ALA A 98 -3.40 -11.78 -16.13
C ALA A 98 -2.34 -12.74 -15.60
N VAL A 99 -1.90 -12.56 -14.35
CA VAL A 99 -0.92 -13.45 -13.70
C VAL A 99 -1.45 -14.88 -13.62
N SER A 100 -2.73 -15.10 -13.34
CA SER A 100 -3.31 -16.45 -13.30
C SER A 100 -3.29 -17.14 -14.67
N VAL A 101 -3.44 -16.40 -15.76
CA VAL A 101 -3.34 -16.92 -17.15
C VAL A 101 -1.89 -17.27 -17.49
N LEU A 102 -0.93 -16.45 -17.08
CA LEU A 102 0.50 -16.65 -17.35
C LEU A 102 1.15 -17.70 -16.46
N ARG A 103 0.55 -18.04 -15.32
CA ARG A 103 1.12 -18.98 -14.32
C ARG A 103 1.56 -20.33 -14.90
N PRO A 104 0.77 -21.04 -15.74
CA PRO A 104 1.19 -22.31 -16.31
C PRO A 104 2.45 -22.21 -17.20
N TYR A 105 2.67 -21.04 -17.80
CA TYR A 105 3.85 -20.78 -18.65
C TYR A 105 5.08 -20.44 -17.80
N LEU A 106 4.90 -19.78 -16.66
CA LEU A 106 5.96 -19.52 -15.68
C LEU A 106 6.48 -20.83 -15.07
N GLU A 107 5.58 -21.76 -14.76
CA GLU A 107 5.93 -23.07 -14.19
C GLU A 107 6.66 -23.96 -15.19
N LYS A 108 6.33 -23.88 -16.50
CA LYS A 108 6.98 -24.67 -17.55
C LYS A 108 8.37 -24.19 -17.94
N SER A 109 8.66 -22.91 -17.79
CA SER A 109 9.96 -22.34 -18.20
C SER A 109 11.10 -22.62 -17.22
N GLY A 110 10.89 -23.48 -16.20
CA GLY A 110 11.94 -23.85 -15.24
C GLY A 110 12.52 -22.68 -14.45
N SER A 111 11.97 -21.49 -14.64
CA SER A 111 12.20 -20.37 -13.74
C SER A 111 11.46 -20.68 -12.44
N GLU A 112 12.08 -21.52 -11.60
CA GLU A 112 11.84 -21.50 -10.18
C GLU A 112 11.81 -20.04 -9.78
N GLN A 113 10.68 -19.65 -9.23
CA GLN A 113 10.46 -18.32 -8.68
C GLN A 113 10.08 -17.24 -9.74
N SER A 114 8.78 -17.10 -9.98
CA SER A 114 8.25 -15.78 -9.75
C SER A 114 8.52 -15.50 -8.26
N ARG A 115 9.73 -15.03 -7.91
CA ARG A 115 10.07 -14.64 -6.55
C ARG A 115 9.04 -13.61 -6.22
N LYS A 116 8.14 -13.95 -5.29
CA LYS A 116 7.30 -12.94 -4.66
C LYS A 116 8.25 -11.83 -4.25
N SER A 117 7.87 -10.60 -4.50
CA SER A 117 8.71 -9.41 -4.22
C SER A 117 9.10 -9.29 -2.73
N GLY A 118 8.52 -10.15 -1.87
CA GLY A 118 8.75 -10.27 -0.44
C GLY A 118 7.48 -10.70 0.29
N LYS A 119 7.62 -11.12 1.54
CA LYS A 119 6.51 -11.50 2.42
C LYS A 119 6.24 -10.38 3.42
N VAL A 120 5.02 -9.86 3.44
CA VAL A 120 4.60 -8.73 4.28
C VAL A 120 3.50 -9.17 5.23
N LEU A 121 3.72 -8.99 6.54
CA LEU A 121 2.68 -9.21 7.55
C LEU A 121 1.92 -7.92 7.79
N LEU A 122 0.58 -7.98 7.75
CA LEU A 122 -0.30 -6.85 8.05
C LEU A 122 -1.18 -7.16 9.26
N ALA A 123 -1.36 -6.17 10.12
CA ALA A 123 -2.26 -6.27 11.26
C ALA A 123 -2.87 -4.92 11.64
N THR A 124 -4.13 -4.92 12.06
CA THR A 124 -4.69 -3.82 12.85
C THR A 124 -4.43 -4.13 14.32
N VAL A 125 -3.82 -3.18 15.03
CA VAL A 125 -3.35 -3.39 16.41
C VAL A 125 -4.49 -3.64 17.38
N LYS A 126 -4.16 -4.18 18.57
CA LYS A 126 -5.10 -4.49 19.64
C LYS A 126 -6.00 -3.28 19.96
N GLY A 127 -7.28 -3.56 20.23
CA GLY A 127 -8.26 -2.52 20.56
C GLY A 127 -8.82 -1.75 19.39
N ASP A 128 -8.33 -1.98 18.17
CA ASP A 128 -8.79 -1.33 16.96
C ASP A 128 -9.43 -2.35 15.99
N VAL A 129 -10.63 -2.03 15.51
CA VAL A 129 -11.42 -2.89 14.61
C VAL A 129 -11.44 -2.36 13.16
N HIS A 130 -10.82 -1.22 12.91
CA HIS A 130 -10.85 -0.57 11.60
C HIS A 130 -9.86 -1.25 10.65
N ASP A 131 -10.38 -1.90 9.64
CA ASP A 131 -9.62 -2.73 8.71
C ASP A 131 -9.56 -2.21 7.27
N ILE A 132 -10.35 -1.19 6.91
CA ILE A 132 -10.46 -0.71 5.53
C ILE A 132 -9.08 -0.32 4.98
N GLY A 133 -8.30 0.48 5.69
CA GLY A 133 -6.97 0.91 5.27
C GLY A 133 -6.00 -0.27 5.13
N LYS A 134 -6.02 -1.22 6.08
CA LYS A 134 -5.24 -2.45 6.05
C LYS A 134 -5.62 -3.33 4.85
N ASN A 135 -6.91 -3.50 4.58
CA ASN A 135 -7.39 -4.31 3.47
C ASN A 135 -7.01 -3.69 2.11
N ILE A 136 -7.03 -2.36 2.01
CA ILE A 136 -6.53 -1.65 0.83
C ILE A 136 -5.02 -1.89 0.65
N ALA A 137 -4.23 -1.74 1.72
CA ALA A 137 -2.80 -2.02 1.69
C ALA A 137 -2.51 -3.48 1.28
N SER A 138 -3.24 -4.45 1.86
CA SER A 138 -3.16 -5.86 1.51
C SER A 138 -3.43 -6.11 0.02
N LEU A 139 -4.50 -5.49 -0.50
CA LEU A 139 -4.85 -5.62 -1.91
C LEU A 139 -3.76 -5.04 -2.81
N VAL A 140 -3.30 -3.82 -2.53
CA VAL A 140 -2.27 -3.14 -3.33
C VAL A 140 -0.96 -3.93 -3.31
N LEU A 141 -0.52 -4.42 -2.15
CA LEU A 141 0.68 -5.25 -2.02
C LEU A 141 0.54 -6.57 -2.80
N THR A 142 -0.59 -7.26 -2.67
CA THR A 142 -0.85 -8.52 -3.41
C THR A 142 -0.80 -8.28 -4.93
N CYS A 143 -1.32 -7.13 -5.39
CA CYS A 143 -1.29 -6.77 -6.81
C CYS A 143 0.13 -6.45 -7.31
N ASN A 144 1.02 -6.04 -6.41
CA ASN A 144 2.44 -5.80 -6.71
C ASN A 144 3.32 -7.03 -6.38
N ASN A 145 2.74 -8.22 -6.42
CA ASN A 145 3.43 -9.50 -6.27
C ASN A 145 4.08 -9.74 -4.89
N TYR A 146 3.60 -9.08 -3.82
CA TYR A 146 3.98 -9.41 -2.45
C TYR A 146 3.14 -10.55 -1.89
N ASP A 147 3.77 -11.37 -1.02
CA ASP A 147 3.06 -12.37 -0.22
C ASP A 147 2.52 -11.70 1.04
N VAL A 148 1.21 -11.56 1.16
CA VAL A 148 0.62 -10.86 2.30
C VAL A 148 0.04 -11.85 3.31
N VAL A 149 0.56 -11.77 4.54
CA VAL A 149 0.04 -12.47 5.71
C VAL A 149 -0.82 -11.49 6.50
N ASP A 150 -2.13 -11.54 6.34
CA ASP A 150 -3.06 -10.66 7.06
C ASP A 150 -3.53 -11.33 8.36
N LEU A 151 -3.20 -10.75 9.50
CA LEU A 151 -3.61 -11.23 10.83
C LEU A 151 -5.00 -10.74 11.25
N GLY A 152 -5.61 -9.85 10.47
CA GLY A 152 -6.91 -9.28 10.78
C GLY A 152 -6.84 -8.06 11.70
N VAL A 153 -7.83 -7.92 12.56
CA VAL A 153 -8.01 -6.78 13.47
C VAL A 153 -7.83 -7.19 14.93
N MET A 154 -7.67 -6.21 15.82
CA MET A 154 -7.53 -6.41 17.27
C MET A 154 -6.39 -7.37 17.65
N VAL A 155 -5.30 -7.36 16.89
CA VAL A 155 -4.23 -8.34 17.02
C VAL A 155 -3.29 -7.94 18.18
N PRO A 156 -3.08 -8.81 19.19
CA PRO A 156 -2.15 -8.55 20.29
C PRO A 156 -0.70 -8.41 19.79
N ALA A 157 0.09 -7.58 20.46
CA ALA A 157 1.46 -7.25 20.09
C ALA A 157 2.38 -8.48 20.04
N ASP A 158 2.29 -9.37 21.02
CA ASP A 158 3.03 -10.62 21.11
C ASP A 158 2.73 -11.55 19.92
N ARG A 159 1.45 -11.63 19.50
CA ARG A 159 1.04 -12.44 18.36
C ARG A 159 1.63 -11.91 17.05
N ILE A 160 1.66 -10.57 16.88
CA ILE A 160 2.27 -9.94 15.69
C ILE A 160 3.76 -10.27 15.63
N ALA A 161 4.49 -10.05 16.73
CA ALA A 161 5.92 -10.28 16.79
C ALA A 161 6.29 -11.76 16.61
N LYS A 162 5.57 -12.66 17.28
CA LYS A 162 5.76 -14.10 17.16
C LYS A 162 5.53 -14.58 15.74
N LYS A 163 4.43 -14.15 15.12
CA LYS A 163 4.09 -14.54 13.74
C LYS A 163 5.08 -13.97 12.72
N ALA A 164 5.54 -12.73 12.92
CA ALA A 164 6.57 -12.14 12.08
C ALA A 164 7.88 -12.96 12.11
N LYS A 165 8.25 -13.48 13.27
CA LYS A 165 9.43 -14.33 13.45
C LYS A 165 9.24 -15.72 12.84
N GLU A 166 8.10 -16.37 13.12
CA GLU A 166 7.80 -17.73 12.65
C GLU A 166 7.74 -17.81 11.11
N ASP A 167 7.11 -16.84 10.47
CA ASP A 167 6.94 -16.82 9.03
C ASP A 167 8.14 -16.23 8.28
N ASN A 168 9.18 -15.75 8.99
CA ASN A 168 10.34 -15.06 8.43
C ASN A 168 9.90 -13.98 7.43
N VAL A 169 9.03 -13.06 7.87
CA VAL A 169 8.52 -12.01 7.00
C VAL A 169 9.60 -10.98 6.67
N ASP A 170 9.49 -10.37 5.49
CA ASP A 170 10.44 -9.35 5.03
C ASP A 170 10.04 -7.93 5.47
N ALA A 171 8.77 -7.72 5.83
CA ALA A 171 8.29 -6.46 6.39
C ALA A 171 7.05 -6.68 7.27
N VAL A 172 6.78 -5.73 8.18
CA VAL A 172 5.56 -5.69 9.02
C VAL A 172 4.85 -4.37 8.78
N GLY A 173 3.54 -4.41 8.55
CA GLY A 173 2.67 -3.24 8.43
C GLY A 173 1.63 -3.21 9.55
N LEU A 174 1.56 -2.08 10.25
CA LEU A 174 0.60 -1.84 11.33
C LEU A 174 -0.41 -0.79 10.92
N SER A 175 -1.68 -1.04 11.23
CA SER A 175 -2.79 -0.11 11.00
C SER A 175 -3.47 0.24 12.31
N GLY A 176 -3.86 1.52 12.44
CA GLY A 176 -4.67 2.01 13.56
C GLY A 176 -5.37 3.31 13.22
N LEU A 177 -6.65 3.41 13.60
CA LEU A 177 -7.49 4.57 13.32
C LEU A 177 -7.72 5.46 14.53
N ILE A 178 -7.68 4.91 15.73
CA ILE A 178 -8.01 5.59 16.98
C ILE A 178 -6.75 5.94 17.78
N THR A 179 -6.82 6.97 18.60
CA THR A 179 -5.67 7.43 19.40
C THR A 179 -5.05 6.33 20.28
N PRO A 180 -5.80 5.43 20.95
CA PRO A 180 -5.22 4.33 21.72
C PRO A 180 -4.38 3.37 20.87
N SER A 181 -4.62 3.26 19.57
CA SER A 181 -3.83 2.42 18.66
C SER A 181 -2.36 2.84 18.60
N LEU A 182 -2.07 4.11 18.85
CA LEU A 182 -0.70 4.64 18.87
C LEU A 182 0.15 3.98 19.95
N GLU A 183 -0.41 3.79 21.15
CA GLU A 183 0.30 3.11 22.24
C GLU A 183 0.45 1.61 21.97
N GLU A 184 -0.57 0.99 21.38
CA GLU A 184 -0.48 -0.41 20.98
C GLU A 184 0.58 -0.63 19.87
N MET A 185 0.78 0.33 18.96
CA MET A 185 1.89 0.27 17.98
C MET A 185 3.25 0.29 18.69
N ARG A 186 3.42 1.07 19.76
CA ARG A 186 4.64 1.05 20.59
C ARG A 186 4.84 -0.30 21.27
N ASN A 187 3.76 -0.89 21.79
CA ASN A 187 3.78 -2.23 22.38
C ASN A 187 4.24 -3.27 21.35
N VAL A 188 3.74 -3.20 20.10
CA VAL A 188 4.21 -4.07 19.02
C VAL A 188 5.69 -3.89 18.74
N VAL A 189 6.19 -2.67 18.70
CA VAL A 189 7.63 -2.39 18.49
C VAL A 189 8.48 -3.00 19.60
N ASN A 190 8.05 -2.89 20.86
CA ASN A 190 8.75 -3.49 21.98
C ASN A 190 8.78 -5.03 21.87
N GLU A 191 7.67 -5.66 21.47
CA GLU A 191 7.63 -7.10 21.26
C GLU A 191 8.51 -7.52 20.04
N LEU A 192 8.46 -6.81 18.91
CA LEU A 192 9.35 -7.07 17.79
C LEU A 192 10.83 -7.03 18.19
N ASN A 193 11.22 -6.06 19.01
CA ASN A 193 12.58 -5.95 19.53
C ASN A 193 12.95 -7.15 20.46
N LYS A 194 12.02 -7.65 21.27
CA LYS A 194 12.23 -8.84 22.12
C LYS A 194 12.45 -10.11 21.30
N TYR A 195 11.72 -10.26 20.20
CA TYR A 195 11.88 -11.38 19.27
C TYR A 195 13.04 -11.20 18.29
N ASP A 196 13.81 -10.10 18.41
CA ASP A 196 14.91 -9.72 17.51
C ASP A 196 14.47 -9.63 16.01
N VAL A 197 13.25 -9.17 15.80
CA VAL A 197 12.71 -8.88 14.45
C VAL A 197 13.11 -7.46 14.09
N ARG A 198 13.88 -7.28 13.00
CA ARG A 198 14.46 -5.99 12.56
C ARG A 198 14.06 -5.62 11.15
N VAL A 199 13.05 -6.27 10.60
CA VAL A 199 12.55 -6.00 9.25
C VAL A 199 11.92 -4.61 9.16
N PRO A 200 11.80 -4.03 7.96
CA PRO A 200 11.07 -2.77 7.77
C PRO A 200 9.70 -2.78 8.42
N LEU A 201 9.39 -1.71 9.14
CA LEU A 201 8.11 -1.50 9.79
C LEU A 201 7.36 -0.35 9.11
N LEU A 202 6.19 -0.66 8.56
CA LEU A 202 5.30 0.30 7.92
C LEU A 202 4.21 0.68 8.93
N ILE A 203 4.08 1.97 9.21
CA ILE A 203 3.07 2.50 10.14
C ILE A 203 2.06 3.31 9.36
N GLY A 204 0.81 2.86 9.36
CA GLY A 204 -0.29 3.52 8.65
C GLY A 204 -1.56 3.64 9.49
N GLY A 205 -2.53 4.38 8.94
CA GLY A 205 -3.83 4.63 9.55
C GLY A 205 -4.02 6.08 9.99
N ALA A 206 -5.28 6.51 10.06
CA ALA A 206 -5.61 7.93 10.23
C ALA A 206 -5.21 8.52 11.59
N ALA A 207 -4.99 7.71 12.63
CA ALA A 207 -4.47 8.19 13.90
C ALA A 207 -2.97 8.51 13.84
N THR A 208 -2.24 7.99 12.83
CA THR A 208 -0.80 8.13 12.73
C THR A 208 -0.39 9.37 11.96
N ASN A 209 0.75 9.93 12.32
CA ASN A 209 1.40 10.98 11.55
C ASN A 209 2.92 10.81 11.60
N GLU A 210 3.60 11.46 10.68
CA GLU A 210 5.05 11.33 10.54
C GLU A 210 5.81 11.80 11.78
N LEU A 211 5.34 12.87 12.40
CA LEU A 211 5.96 13.42 13.63
C LEU A 211 5.87 12.40 14.80
N TYR A 212 4.72 11.76 14.98
CA TYR A 212 4.57 10.71 15.97
C TYR A 212 5.53 9.55 15.72
N VAL A 213 5.62 9.07 14.47
CA VAL A 213 6.53 8.00 14.11
C VAL A 213 7.98 8.40 14.36
N ALA A 214 8.38 9.63 13.97
CA ALA A 214 9.72 10.16 14.18
C ALA A 214 10.12 10.25 15.66
N ILE A 215 9.18 10.65 16.55
CA ILE A 215 9.45 10.91 17.97
C ILE A 215 9.27 9.65 18.84
N LYS A 216 8.23 8.85 18.57
CA LYS A 216 7.78 7.79 19.52
C LYS A 216 8.09 6.37 19.05
N ILE A 217 8.23 6.14 17.75
CA ILE A 217 8.41 4.79 17.18
C ILE A 217 9.84 4.57 16.70
N ALA A 218 10.34 5.43 15.81
CA ALA A 218 11.64 5.26 15.18
C ALA A 218 12.82 5.20 16.20
N PRO A 219 12.83 5.94 17.32
CA PRO A 219 13.94 5.86 18.28
C PRO A 219 14.02 4.54 19.04
N ILE A 220 12.92 3.81 19.18
CA ILE A 220 12.85 2.57 19.98
C ILE A 220 12.93 1.31 19.13
N TYR A 221 12.68 1.38 17.83
CA TYR A 221 12.76 0.24 16.93
C TYR A 221 14.17 0.06 16.38
N LYS A 222 14.63 -1.20 16.34
CA LYS A 222 15.97 -1.53 15.83
C LYS A 222 16.09 -1.64 14.31
N GLY A 223 14.98 -1.70 13.62
CA GLY A 223 14.87 -1.74 12.16
C GLY A 223 14.44 -0.40 11.56
N PRO A 224 14.35 -0.28 10.23
CA PRO A 224 13.82 0.92 9.59
C PRO A 224 12.31 1.03 9.79
N VAL A 225 11.83 2.25 10.08
CA VAL A 225 10.40 2.56 10.26
C VAL A 225 9.98 3.58 9.23
N VAL A 226 8.89 3.32 8.52
CA VAL A 226 8.32 4.22 7.52
C VAL A 226 6.89 4.58 7.90
N TRP A 227 6.60 5.88 8.00
CA TRP A 227 5.22 6.33 8.04
C TRP A 227 4.60 6.31 6.65
N VAL A 228 3.47 5.63 6.52
CA VAL A 228 2.75 5.47 5.26
C VAL A 228 1.48 6.30 5.30
N HIS A 229 1.51 7.42 4.59
CA HIS A 229 0.35 8.33 4.52
C HIS A 229 -0.80 7.68 3.75
N ASP A 230 -0.50 7.00 2.66
CA ASP A 230 -1.48 6.37 1.77
C ASP A 230 -1.11 4.90 1.52
N ALA A 231 -2.10 4.03 1.66
CA ALA A 231 -1.93 2.59 1.48
C ALA A 231 -1.37 2.21 0.09
N SER A 232 -1.61 3.03 -0.95
CA SER A 232 -1.07 2.81 -2.30
C SER A 232 0.44 2.97 -2.40
N GLN A 233 1.07 3.68 -1.44
CA GLN A 233 2.51 3.93 -1.44
C GLN A 233 3.33 2.77 -0.86
N ASN A 234 2.68 1.78 -0.21
CA ASN A 234 3.38 0.64 0.39
C ASN A 234 4.36 -0.06 -0.57
N PRO A 235 3.99 -0.39 -1.83
CA PRO A 235 4.92 -1.05 -2.76
C PRO A 235 6.14 -0.19 -3.10
N VAL A 236 5.98 1.12 -3.19
CA VAL A 236 7.07 2.07 -3.49
C VAL A 236 8.09 2.06 -2.35
N TYR A 237 7.64 2.14 -1.09
CA TYR A 237 8.52 2.06 0.06
C TYR A 237 9.22 0.72 0.16
N LEU A 238 8.49 -0.39 -0.02
CA LEU A 238 9.07 -1.72 0.04
C LEU A 238 10.06 -1.98 -1.10
N SER A 239 9.79 -1.51 -2.33
CA SER A 239 10.72 -1.65 -3.44
C SER A 239 12.06 -0.93 -3.19
N ASN A 240 12.03 0.23 -2.53
CA ASN A 240 13.24 0.94 -2.12
C ASN A 240 13.97 0.22 -0.97
N LEU A 241 13.24 -0.38 -0.03
CA LEU A 241 13.81 -1.07 1.13
C LEU A 241 14.36 -2.46 0.79
N PHE A 242 13.85 -3.12 -0.26
CA PHE A 242 14.30 -4.44 -0.67
C PHE A 242 15.35 -4.39 -1.81
N ASN A 243 15.57 -3.22 -2.41
CA ASN A 243 16.62 -3.02 -3.39
C ASN A 243 17.94 -2.66 -2.70
N ASP A 244 18.95 -3.51 -2.81
CA ASP A 244 20.24 -3.35 -2.13
C ASP A 244 20.95 -2.04 -2.48
N GLU A 245 20.83 -1.53 -3.71
CA GLU A 245 21.44 -0.29 -4.15
C GLU A 245 20.75 0.96 -3.57
N LYS A 246 19.42 0.90 -3.41
CA LYS A 246 18.61 2.04 -2.96
C LYS A 246 18.39 2.06 -1.44
N LYS A 247 18.42 0.91 -0.80
CA LYS A 247 18.09 0.70 0.63
C LYS A 247 18.87 1.64 1.55
N ASN A 248 20.17 1.65 1.43
CA ASN A 248 21.03 2.42 2.34
C ASN A 248 20.80 3.94 2.21
N ARG A 249 20.63 4.42 0.97
CA ARG A 249 20.32 5.81 0.71
C ARG A 249 18.94 6.17 1.26
N PHE A 250 17.92 5.34 0.97
CA PHE A 250 16.56 5.57 1.45
C PHE A 250 16.47 5.61 2.99
N ILE A 251 17.11 4.65 3.68
CA ILE A 251 17.16 4.63 5.15
C ILE A 251 17.87 5.87 5.70
N LYS A 252 18.96 6.31 5.07
CA LYS A 252 19.67 7.51 5.48
C LYS A 252 18.79 8.75 5.34
N ASP A 253 18.19 8.96 4.18
CA ASP A 253 17.32 10.11 3.89
C ASP A 253 16.13 10.14 4.87
N LEU A 254 15.56 8.97 5.20
CA LEU A 254 14.48 8.82 6.18
C LEU A 254 14.94 9.19 7.60
N ASN A 255 16.10 8.71 8.04
CA ASN A 255 16.65 9.02 9.35
C ASN A 255 17.00 10.51 9.49
N ASP A 256 17.60 11.12 8.47
CA ASP A 256 17.91 12.55 8.43
C ASP A 256 16.63 13.39 8.53
N LYS A 257 15.56 12.97 7.85
CA LYS A 257 14.24 13.60 7.95
C LYS A 257 13.68 13.49 9.36
N TYR A 258 13.73 12.31 9.99
CA TYR A 258 13.23 12.11 11.34
C TYR A 258 14.04 12.85 12.39
N MET A 259 15.35 13.01 12.20
CA MET A 259 16.18 13.84 13.07
C MET A 259 15.75 15.29 13.04
N LYS A 260 15.55 15.87 11.85
CA LYS A 260 15.06 17.25 11.69
C LYS A 260 13.70 17.46 12.37
N LEU A 261 12.76 16.54 12.18
CA LEU A 261 11.44 16.60 12.81
C LEU A 261 11.53 16.58 14.34
N ARG A 262 12.46 15.82 14.92
CA ARG A 262 12.69 15.78 16.38
C ARG A 262 13.29 17.08 16.88
N GLU A 263 14.31 17.60 16.21
CA GLU A 263 14.94 18.89 16.55
C GLU A 263 13.92 20.04 16.50
N GLU A 264 13.10 20.10 15.46
CA GLU A 264 12.04 21.10 15.34
C GLU A 264 11.01 20.99 16.46
N TYR A 265 10.64 19.77 16.85
CA TYR A 265 9.70 19.54 17.94
C TYR A 265 10.28 19.95 19.30
N GLU A 266 11.54 19.61 19.56
CA GLU A 266 12.25 19.98 20.78
C GLU A 266 12.39 21.51 20.89
N ASN A 267 12.79 22.18 19.80
CA ASN A 267 12.92 23.64 19.75
C ASN A 267 11.59 24.36 19.98
N ARG A 268 10.45 23.81 19.51
CA ARG A 268 9.12 24.37 19.80
C ARG A 268 8.75 24.23 21.27
N ASN A 269 9.15 23.17 21.92
CA ASN A 269 8.83 22.93 23.33
C ASN A 269 9.76 23.69 24.29
N THR A 270 10.91 24.17 23.81
CA THR A 270 11.83 25.03 24.57
C THR A 270 11.50 26.53 24.47
N CYS A 271 10.51 26.92 23.65
CA CYS A 271 9.99 28.29 23.67
C CYS A 271 9.46 28.62 25.07
N ASN A 272 10.08 29.61 25.70
CA ASN A 272 9.82 30.10 27.04
C ASN A 272 8.33 30.09 27.40
N ASN A 273 7.95 29.11 28.21
CA ASN A 273 6.70 29.21 28.90
C ASN A 273 6.82 30.40 29.86
N MET A 274 6.05 31.44 29.58
CA MET A 274 5.91 32.60 30.50
C MET A 274 5.56 32.05 31.89
N SER A 275 6.23 32.54 32.92
CA SER A 275 5.87 32.15 34.28
C SER A 275 4.42 32.50 34.57
N ILE A 276 3.78 31.81 35.50
CA ILE A 276 2.38 32.11 35.88
C ILE A 276 2.23 33.53 36.40
N ASP A 277 3.27 34.08 37.04
CA ASP A 277 3.29 35.42 37.55
C ASP A 277 3.44 36.45 36.44
N ASP A 278 4.29 36.21 35.44
CA ASP A 278 4.38 37.05 34.24
C ASP A 278 3.07 37.01 33.44
N ALA A 279 2.44 35.85 33.32
CA ALA A 279 1.14 35.73 32.66
C ALA A 279 0.04 36.49 33.39
N ARG A 280 0.07 36.51 34.73
CA ARG A 280 -0.87 37.32 35.55
C ARG A 280 -0.60 38.80 35.41
N HIS A 281 0.66 39.22 35.32
CA HIS A 281 1.01 40.62 35.07
C HIS A 281 0.62 41.11 33.68
N ASN A 282 0.75 40.27 32.70
CA ASN A 282 0.41 40.53 31.29
C ASN A 282 -1.06 40.23 30.95
N ARG A 283 -1.90 39.94 31.95
CA ARG A 283 -3.33 39.72 31.68
C ARG A 283 -3.98 40.99 31.10
N LEU A 284 -4.78 40.81 30.10
CA LEU A 284 -5.57 41.90 29.52
C LEU A 284 -6.67 42.31 30.54
N ASN A 285 -6.56 43.51 31.11
CA ASN A 285 -7.60 44.07 31.93
C ASN A 285 -8.64 44.75 31.00
N LEU A 286 -9.72 44.01 30.72
CA LEU A 286 -10.81 44.48 29.87
C LEU A 286 -11.89 45.23 30.65
N PHE A 287 -11.85 45.18 31.99
CA PHE A 287 -12.84 45.81 32.88
C PHE A 287 -12.08 46.35 34.10
N ASP A 288 -12.00 47.66 34.20
CA ASP A 288 -11.70 48.41 35.42
C ASP A 288 -13.00 48.72 36.16
#